data_3e2edd2e5aa8f551694f86e2176e082f
#
_entry.id   3e2edd2e5aa8f551694f86e2176e082f
#
_cell.length_a   1.000
_cell.length_b   1.000
_cell.length_c   1.000
_cell.angle_alpha   90.00
_cell.angle_beta   90.00
_cell.angle_gamma   90.00
#
_symmetry.space_group_name_H-M   'P 1'
#
loop_
_entity.id
_entity.type
_entity.pdbx_description
1 polymer ?
#
loop_
_entity_poly.entity_id
_entity_poly.type
_entity_poly.pdbx_seq_one_letter_code
_entity_poly.pdbx_strand_id
1 'polypeptide(L)'
;PADTKWVTVEVSNPSKYTRPFPLEVRYISRECQKKRVNGFDGSVDAELSYNVIKVPLQQQNGDKWKGTVAITGGGECVWSLSAINVGIEYIDATHLGNDLVPGTAVGVTIAFDADAARNGQFDTVAGNDLNYTPKYYPFIKKWNDSPQSTMRDKLYLFGKEDAFWKVKMDYKPNENVLINYNPSIDESKKVLMIFPNKKGKDAMYSFVYPDGSVISSKNTTPDFSKVNGSGGK
;
A
#
# COMPACT_ATOMS: atom_id res chain seq x y z
N PRO A 1 28.38 9.14 6.66
CA PRO A 1 29.64 8.65 6.11
C PRO A 1 29.57 8.52 4.60
N ALA A 2 30.72 8.66 3.95
CA ALA A 2 30.82 8.62 2.49
C ALA A 2 30.37 7.29 1.84
N ASP A 3 30.26 6.22 2.63
CA ASP A 3 29.90 4.89 2.15
C ASP A 3 28.42 4.52 2.33
N THR A 4 27.60 5.45 2.81
CA THR A 4 26.17 5.22 2.97
C THR A 4 25.52 4.99 1.61
N LYS A 5 24.76 3.90 1.48
CA LYS A 5 23.94 3.61 0.31
C LYS A 5 22.50 4.00 0.57
N TRP A 6 21.84 4.43 -0.47
CA TRP A 6 20.53 5.06 -0.38
C TRP A 6 19.52 4.36 -1.26
N VAL A 7 18.29 4.32 -0.80
CA VAL A 7 17.11 4.07 -1.62
C VAL A 7 16.54 5.41 -2.01
N THR A 8 16.46 5.66 -3.31
CA THR A 8 15.72 6.80 -3.85
C THR A 8 14.34 6.34 -4.29
N VAL A 9 13.31 6.99 -3.80
CA VAL A 9 11.92 6.73 -4.19
C VAL A 9 11.41 7.92 -4.98
N GLU A 10 10.97 7.65 -6.20
CA GLU A 10 10.34 8.64 -7.08
C GLU A 10 8.90 8.21 -7.36
N VAL A 11 7.97 9.11 -7.14
CA VAL A 11 6.53 8.88 -7.35
C VAL A 11 6.00 9.91 -8.33
N SER A 12 5.31 9.44 -9.36
CA SER A 12 4.50 10.30 -10.23
C SER A 12 3.07 10.31 -9.71
N ASN A 13 2.63 11.44 -9.17
CA ASN A 13 1.26 11.57 -8.66
C ASN A 13 0.27 11.66 -9.83
N PRO A 14 -0.71 10.73 -9.92
CA PRO A 14 -1.53 10.62 -11.12
C PRO A 14 -2.70 11.60 -11.19
N SER A 15 -3.01 12.31 -10.10
CA SER A 15 -4.22 13.13 -10.02
C SER A 15 -4.03 14.31 -9.07
N LYS A 16 -4.72 15.41 -9.35
CA LYS A 16 -4.82 16.52 -8.39
C LYS A 16 -5.64 16.17 -7.14
N TYR A 17 -6.39 15.08 -7.20
CA TYR A 17 -7.21 14.59 -6.08
C TYR A 17 -6.48 13.57 -5.21
N THR A 18 -5.28 13.20 -5.59
CA THR A 18 -4.43 12.28 -4.83
C THR A 18 -3.12 12.94 -4.45
N ARG A 19 -2.43 12.33 -3.50
CA ARG A 19 -1.04 12.66 -3.18
C ARG A 19 -0.31 11.40 -2.74
N PRO A 20 1.02 11.35 -2.89
CA PRO A 20 1.83 10.34 -2.20
C PRO A 20 1.72 10.52 -0.69
N PHE A 21 1.53 9.43 0.05
CA PHE A 21 1.63 9.51 1.50
C PHE A 21 3.11 9.44 1.92
N PRO A 22 3.48 9.91 3.13
CA PRO A 22 4.84 9.79 3.62
C PRO A 22 5.30 8.34 3.61
N LEU A 23 6.53 8.09 3.17
CA LEU A 23 7.08 6.74 3.19
C LEU A 23 7.06 6.18 4.62
N GLU A 24 6.53 4.98 4.78
CA GLU A 24 6.66 4.25 6.03
C GLU A 24 7.88 3.34 5.91
N VAL A 25 8.89 3.61 6.72
CA VAL A 25 10.19 2.96 6.63
C VAL A 25 10.44 2.15 7.88
N ARG A 26 10.60 0.85 7.71
CA ARG A 26 10.88 -0.08 8.81
C ARG A 26 12.35 -0.47 8.79
N TYR A 27 13.01 -0.29 9.91
CA TYR A 27 14.36 -0.77 10.18
C TYR A 27 14.34 -1.89 11.21
N ILE A 28 15.28 -2.82 11.10
CA ILE A 28 15.50 -3.85 12.11
C ILE A 28 16.93 -3.77 12.65
N SER A 29 17.11 -4.18 13.89
CA SER A 29 18.43 -4.35 14.50
C SER A 29 18.55 -5.75 15.08
N ARG A 30 19.62 -6.45 14.69
CA ARG A 30 20.01 -7.74 15.27
C ARG A 30 20.95 -7.56 16.46
N GLU A 31 21.59 -6.38 16.57
CA GLU A 31 22.52 -6.04 17.64
C GLU A 31 21.78 -5.60 18.91
N CYS A 32 20.69 -4.84 18.78
CA CYS A 32 19.89 -4.36 19.89
C CYS A 32 18.62 -5.18 20.01
N GLN A 33 18.74 -6.41 20.51
CA GLN A 33 17.61 -7.29 20.69
C GLN A 33 16.82 -6.94 21.96
N LYS A 34 15.50 -7.02 21.86
CA LYS A 34 14.61 -6.93 23.02
C LYS A 34 14.49 -8.29 23.69
N LYS A 35 14.58 -8.30 25.01
CA LYS A 35 14.33 -9.49 25.81
C LYS A 35 12.83 -9.60 26.10
N ARG A 36 12.25 -10.73 25.75
CA ARG A 36 10.86 -11.05 26.06
C ARG A 36 10.83 -12.18 27.06
N VAL A 37 10.19 -11.97 28.20
CA VAL A 37 10.00 -13.01 29.20
C VAL A 37 8.70 -13.74 28.89
N ASN A 38 8.79 -15.04 28.71
CA ASN A 38 7.61 -15.88 28.58
C ASN A 38 6.93 -15.97 29.97
N GLY A 39 5.70 -15.47 30.07
CA GLY A 39 4.95 -15.46 31.32
C GLY A 39 4.52 -16.86 31.80
N PHE A 40 4.70 -17.90 30.99
CA PHE A 40 4.29 -19.26 31.33
C PHE A 40 5.41 -20.08 31.98
N ASP A 41 6.65 -19.96 31.51
CA ASP A 41 7.79 -20.75 31.98
C ASP A 41 8.98 -19.90 32.44
N GLY A 42 8.87 -18.57 32.35
CA GLY A 42 9.95 -17.64 32.74
C GLY A 42 11.15 -17.65 31.78
N SER A 43 11.05 -18.35 30.65
CA SER A 43 12.12 -18.33 29.64
C SER A 43 12.27 -16.94 29.03
N VAL A 44 13.50 -16.60 28.65
CA VAL A 44 13.82 -15.30 28.03
C VAL A 44 14.20 -15.52 26.60
N ASP A 45 13.36 -15.03 25.69
CA ASP A 45 13.63 -15.01 24.25
C ASP A 45 14.17 -13.67 23.82
N ALA A 46 15.17 -13.69 22.94
CA ALA A 46 15.68 -12.48 22.30
C ALA A 46 14.93 -12.22 21.00
N GLU A 47 14.27 -11.06 20.90
CA GLU A 47 13.58 -10.62 19.70
C GLU A 47 14.35 -9.49 19.00
N LEU A 48 14.26 -9.45 17.67
CA LEU A 48 14.77 -8.34 16.88
C LEU A 48 14.09 -7.03 17.31
N SER A 49 14.85 -5.95 17.36
CA SER A 49 14.27 -4.63 17.55
C SER A 49 13.83 -4.04 16.23
N TYR A 50 12.69 -3.38 16.23
CA TYR A 50 12.10 -2.72 15.07
C TYR A 50 11.96 -1.24 15.34
N ASN A 51 12.17 -0.45 14.31
CA ASN A 51 11.91 0.98 14.33
C ASN A 51 11.22 1.39 13.05
N VAL A 52 10.08 2.04 13.17
CA VAL A 52 9.31 2.55 12.03
C VAL A 52 9.34 4.07 12.04
N ILE A 53 9.79 4.65 10.94
CA ILE A 53 9.82 6.09 10.77
C ILE A 53 9.00 6.48 9.53
N LYS A 54 8.50 7.72 9.52
CA LYS A 54 7.85 8.31 8.35
C LYS A 54 8.79 9.30 7.70
N VAL A 55 9.01 9.13 6.40
CA VAL A 55 9.84 10.01 5.59
C VAL A 55 8.95 10.70 4.56
N PRO A 56 8.67 12.01 4.73
CA PRO A 56 7.88 12.74 3.76
C PRO A 56 8.57 12.78 2.40
N LEU A 57 7.80 12.59 1.34
CA LEU A 57 8.24 12.88 -0.01
C LEU A 57 8.15 14.38 -0.28
N GLN A 58 9.07 14.88 -1.08
CA GLN A 58 9.09 16.29 -1.48
C GLN A 58 8.71 16.43 -2.94
N GLN A 59 7.77 17.33 -3.21
CA GLN A 59 7.38 17.67 -4.56
C GLN A 59 8.54 18.34 -5.28
N GLN A 60 8.86 17.84 -6.46
CA GLN A 60 9.88 18.38 -7.34
C GLN A 60 9.23 19.30 -8.37
N ASN A 61 9.07 18.83 -9.61
CA ASN A 61 8.41 19.54 -10.68
C ASN A 61 7.07 18.88 -11.02
N GLY A 62 6.00 19.66 -11.04
CA GLY A 62 4.69 19.15 -11.43
C GLY A 62 4.21 18.01 -10.53
N ASP A 63 3.99 16.85 -11.11
CA ASP A 63 3.48 15.67 -10.43
C ASP A 63 4.57 14.75 -9.83
N LYS A 64 5.84 15.14 -9.92
CA LYS A 64 6.97 14.34 -9.43
C LYS A 64 7.27 14.60 -7.97
N TRP A 65 7.38 13.52 -7.21
CA TRP A 65 7.72 13.52 -5.78
C TRP A 65 8.91 12.61 -5.53
N LYS A 66 9.78 12.98 -4.59
CA LYS A 66 11.02 12.26 -4.32
C LYS A 66 11.33 12.20 -2.83
N GLY A 67 11.87 11.07 -2.40
CA GLY A 67 12.42 10.88 -1.07
C GLY A 67 13.62 9.94 -1.10
N THR A 68 14.47 10.04 -0.07
CA THR A 68 15.62 9.16 0.08
C THR A 68 15.63 8.53 1.45
N VAL A 69 16.05 7.27 1.49
CA VAL A 69 16.09 6.45 2.70
C VAL A 69 17.44 5.74 2.76
N ALA A 70 18.13 5.82 3.90
CA ALA A 70 19.38 5.13 4.09
C ALA A 70 19.16 3.61 4.22
N ILE A 71 19.99 2.81 3.53
CA ILE A 71 19.92 1.34 3.63
C ILE A 71 20.38 0.87 5.00
N THR A 72 21.40 1.53 5.56
CA THR A 72 21.87 1.27 6.91
C THR A 72 21.69 2.51 7.78
N GLY A 73 21.07 2.34 8.94
CA GLY A 73 21.01 3.37 9.96
C GLY A 73 22.30 3.41 10.76
N GLY A 74 22.57 4.55 11.37
CA GLY A 74 23.74 4.72 12.25
C GLY A 74 23.49 4.21 13.67
N GLY A 75 24.47 4.47 14.52
CA GLY A 75 24.42 4.19 15.95
C GLY A 75 24.87 2.79 16.33
N GLU A 76 24.80 2.51 17.62
CA GLU A 76 25.29 1.23 18.21
C GLU A 76 24.43 0.03 17.78
N CYS A 77 23.18 0.25 17.45
CA CYS A 77 22.24 -0.82 17.09
C CYS A 77 22.43 -1.32 15.65
N VAL A 78 23.14 -0.62 14.82
CA VAL A 78 23.37 -0.99 13.41
C VAL A 78 22.05 -1.35 12.71
N TRP A 79 21.17 -0.34 12.57
CA TRP A 79 19.87 -0.50 11.94
C TRP A 79 20.01 -0.84 10.46
N SER A 80 19.27 -1.83 10.00
CA SER A 80 19.21 -2.24 8.60
C SER A 80 17.80 -2.01 8.05
N LEU A 81 17.72 -1.50 6.83
CA LEU A 81 16.45 -1.31 6.15
C LEU A 81 15.75 -2.65 5.94
N SER A 82 14.52 -2.75 6.37
CA SER A 82 13.70 -3.95 6.31
C SER A 82 12.55 -3.85 5.34
N ALA A 83 11.82 -2.73 5.35
CA ALA A 83 10.68 -2.52 4.44
C ALA A 83 10.40 -1.04 4.22
N ILE A 84 9.80 -0.73 3.07
CA ILE A 84 9.26 0.59 2.73
C ILE A 84 7.86 0.41 2.17
N ASN A 85 6.89 1.19 2.68
CA ASN A 85 5.58 1.38 2.04
C ASN A 85 5.59 2.64 1.20
N VAL A 86 5.23 2.49 -0.07
CA VAL A 86 5.10 3.57 -1.05
C VAL A 86 3.69 3.53 -1.62
N GLY A 87 3.05 4.68 -1.75
CA GLY A 87 1.74 4.70 -2.38
C GLY A 87 1.13 6.08 -2.45
N ILE A 88 -0.12 6.09 -2.86
CA ILE A 88 -0.94 7.28 -3.02
C ILE A 88 -2.26 7.13 -2.27
N GLU A 89 -2.84 8.25 -1.90
CA GLU A 89 -4.14 8.34 -1.26
C GLU A 89 -4.96 9.47 -1.86
N TYR A 90 -6.29 9.32 -1.88
CA TYR A 90 -7.16 10.44 -2.17
C TYR A 90 -7.08 11.47 -1.05
N ILE A 91 -7.00 12.74 -1.43
CA ILE A 91 -7.12 13.88 -0.50
C ILE A 91 -8.47 14.56 -0.62
N ASP A 92 -9.15 14.36 -1.75
CA ASP A 92 -10.48 14.87 -2.02
C ASP A 92 -11.24 13.82 -2.84
N ALA A 93 -12.41 13.44 -2.39
CA ALA A 93 -13.29 12.48 -3.04
C ALA A 93 -14.56 13.12 -3.62
N THR A 94 -14.77 14.42 -3.37
CA THR A 94 -16.03 15.12 -3.68
C THR A 94 -16.29 15.27 -5.17
N HIS A 95 -15.26 15.16 -6.01
CA HIS A 95 -15.41 15.18 -7.47
C HIS A 95 -16.16 13.96 -8.02
N LEU A 96 -16.25 12.86 -7.26
CA LEU A 96 -17.01 11.67 -7.63
C LEU A 96 -18.32 11.53 -6.84
N GLY A 97 -18.59 12.41 -5.91
CA GLY A 97 -19.83 12.46 -5.15
C GLY A 97 -19.74 13.43 -3.96
N ASN A 98 -20.73 14.30 -3.81
CA ASN A 98 -20.65 15.44 -2.87
C ASN A 98 -20.37 15.05 -1.41
N ASP A 99 -20.82 13.88 -0.98
CA ASP A 99 -20.65 13.42 0.40
C ASP A 99 -19.59 12.33 0.57
N LEU A 100 -18.83 12.05 -0.50
CA LEU A 100 -17.76 11.07 -0.45
C LEU A 100 -16.57 11.57 0.36
N VAL A 101 -16.00 10.69 1.15
CA VAL A 101 -14.74 10.91 1.87
C VAL A 101 -13.68 9.92 1.39
N PRO A 102 -12.38 10.30 1.46
CA PRO A 102 -11.31 9.39 1.10
C PRO A 102 -11.28 8.14 1.97
N GLY A 103 -11.05 6.98 1.34
CA GLY A 103 -10.76 5.72 2.00
C GLY A 103 -9.28 5.51 2.23
N THR A 104 -8.86 4.25 2.33
CA THR A 104 -7.46 3.88 2.53
C THR A 104 -6.65 3.98 1.24
N ALA A 105 -5.33 4.06 1.40
CA ALA A 105 -4.38 4.20 0.32
C ALA A 105 -4.16 2.91 -0.49
N VAL A 106 -3.48 3.05 -1.62
CA VAL A 106 -2.94 1.95 -2.44
C VAL A 106 -1.45 2.16 -2.70
N GLY A 107 -0.74 1.12 -3.06
CA GLY A 107 0.65 1.23 -3.41
C GLY A 107 1.39 -0.09 -3.44
N VAL A 108 2.61 -0.08 -2.90
CA VAL A 108 3.50 -1.24 -2.86
C VAL A 108 4.19 -1.31 -1.50
N THR A 109 4.23 -2.51 -0.94
CA THR A 109 5.06 -2.83 0.23
C THR A 109 6.30 -3.54 -0.27
N ILE A 110 7.46 -2.94 -0.07
CA ILE A 110 8.73 -3.46 -0.53
C ILE A 110 9.51 -4.00 0.65
N ALA A 111 9.80 -5.29 0.64
CA ALA A 111 10.64 -5.95 1.62
C ALA A 111 12.09 -5.99 1.13
N PHE A 112 13.03 -5.73 2.04
CA PHE A 112 14.47 -5.80 1.79
C PHE A 112 15.14 -6.97 2.52
N ASP A 113 14.36 -7.72 3.29
CA ASP A 113 14.83 -8.92 3.99
C ASP A 113 13.74 -9.98 4.08
N ALA A 114 14.12 -11.17 4.54
CA ALA A 114 13.21 -12.30 4.65
C ALA A 114 12.16 -12.10 5.76
N ASP A 115 12.50 -11.38 6.81
CA ASP A 115 11.59 -11.10 7.92
C ASP A 115 10.40 -10.26 7.45
N ALA A 116 10.64 -9.19 6.73
CA ALA A 116 9.59 -8.34 6.17
C ALA A 116 8.80 -9.06 5.07
N ALA A 117 9.45 -9.95 4.30
CA ALA A 117 8.82 -10.73 3.25
C ALA A 117 8.03 -11.94 3.76
N ARG A 118 7.94 -12.12 5.07
CA ARG A 118 7.21 -13.21 5.71
C ARG A 118 7.54 -14.59 5.14
N ASN A 119 8.85 -14.87 5.01
CA ASN A 119 9.36 -16.17 4.57
C ASN A 119 8.81 -16.62 3.20
N GLY A 120 8.85 -15.75 2.22
CA GLY A 120 8.52 -16.10 0.84
C GLY A 120 7.06 -15.88 0.44
N GLN A 121 6.26 -15.21 1.27
CA GLN A 121 4.88 -14.85 0.91
C GLN A 121 4.80 -13.67 -0.08
N PHE A 122 5.91 -12.97 -0.28
CA PHE A 122 6.01 -11.85 -1.21
C PHE A 122 6.52 -12.31 -2.57
N ASP A 123 6.11 -11.63 -3.62
CA ASP A 123 6.74 -11.76 -4.93
C ASP A 123 8.20 -11.34 -4.85
N THR A 124 9.04 -11.82 -5.75
CA THR A 124 10.47 -11.50 -5.75
C THR A 124 10.86 -10.77 -7.03
N VAL A 125 11.62 -9.69 -6.89
CA VAL A 125 12.23 -8.94 -7.99
C VAL A 125 13.73 -8.88 -7.78
N ALA A 126 14.51 -9.27 -8.79
CA ALA A 126 15.95 -9.22 -8.73
C ALA A 126 16.46 -7.82 -9.11
N GLY A 127 17.56 -7.41 -8.47
CA GLY A 127 18.27 -6.17 -8.81
C GLY A 127 17.93 -5.01 -7.88
N ASN A 128 18.52 -3.86 -8.20
CA ASN A 128 18.46 -2.65 -7.39
C ASN A 128 17.49 -1.60 -7.93
N ASP A 129 16.80 -1.89 -9.03
CA ASP A 129 15.80 -1.01 -9.62
C ASP A 129 14.42 -1.69 -9.58
N LEU A 130 13.42 -0.96 -9.09
CA LEU A 130 12.03 -1.38 -9.13
C LEU A 130 11.22 -0.32 -9.88
N ASN A 131 10.58 -0.74 -10.97
CA ASN A 131 9.65 0.10 -11.71
C ASN A 131 8.26 -0.51 -11.59
N TYR A 132 7.35 0.22 -10.93
CA TYR A 132 5.99 -0.23 -10.73
C TYR A 132 5.02 0.79 -11.33
N THR A 133 4.25 0.32 -12.33
CA THR A 133 3.33 1.15 -13.10
C THR A 133 1.91 0.59 -13.04
N PRO A 134 1.30 0.53 -11.84
CA PRO A 134 -0.03 -0.04 -11.70
C PRO A 134 -1.09 0.86 -12.31
N LYS A 135 -2.15 0.22 -12.79
CA LYS A 135 -3.39 0.88 -13.15
C LYS A 135 -4.42 0.65 -12.06
N TYR A 136 -4.99 1.74 -11.56
CA TYR A 136 -6.02 1.69 -10.54
C TYR A 136 -7.37 2.16 -11.09
N TYR A 137 -8.41 1.63 -10.50
CA TYR A 137 -9.78 2.06 -10.69
C TYR A 137 -10.39 2.48 -9.36
N PRO A 138 -11.31 3.43 -9.34
CA PRO A 138 -12.01 3.78 -8.12
C PRO A 138 -13.13 2.79 -7.81
N PHE A 139 -13.36 2.55 -6.54
CA PHE A 139 -14.59 1.94 -6.08
C PHE A 139 -15.13 2.68 -4.86
N ILE A 140 -16.45 2.70 -4.75
CA ILE A 140 -17.15 3.40 -3.69
C ILE A 140 -17.80 2.37 -2.78
N LYS A 141 -17.44 2.39 -1.51
CA LYS A 141 -18.14 1.62 -0.48
C LYS A 141 -19.36 2.40 -0.04
N LYS A 142 -20.53 1.87 -0.40
CA LYS A 142 -21.81 2.42 -0.02
C LYS A 142 -22.36 1.68 1.19
N TRP A 143 -22.50 2.40 2.27
CA TRP A 143 -23.24 1.93 3.41
C TRP A 143 -24.74 2.05 3.09
N ASN A 144 -25.47 0.99 3.45
CA ASN A 144 -26.89 0.95 3.18
C ASN A 144 -27.60 2.19 3.73
N ASP A 145 -28.59 2.68 3.00
CA ASP A 145 -29.39 3.86 3.30
C ASP A 145 -30.24 3.73 4.60
N SER A 146 -29.67 3.11 5.63
CA SER A 146 -30.28 3.13 6.95
C SER A 146 -30.21 4.56 7.50
N PRO A 147 -31.35 5.18 7.83
CA PRO A 147 -31.37 6.53 8.43
C PRO A 147 -30.59 6.61 9.73
N GLN A 148 -30.23 5.48 10.32
CA GLN A 148 -29.46 5.37 11.56
C GLN A 148 -27.97 5.17 11.32
N SER A 149 -27.53 5.01 10.06
CA SER A 149 -26.10 4.88 9.76
C SER A 149 -25.44 6.26 9.76
N THR A 150 -24.48 6.44 10.66
CA THR A 150 -23.62 7.63 10.71
C THR A 150 -22.41 7.48 9.80
N MET A 151 -22.27 6.34 9.11
CA MET A 151 -21.12 6.06 8.26
C MET A 151 -21.28 6.68 6.89
N ARG A 152 -20.25 7.42 6.47
CA ARG A 152 -20.19 8.06 5.16
C ARG A 152 -19.70 7.08 4.11
N ASP A 153 -20.20 7.24 2.89
CA ASP A 153 -19.65 6.54 1.73
C ASP A 153 -18.19 6.95 1.51
N LYS A 154 -17.36 5.98 1.16
CA LYS A 154 -15.91 6.20 1.00
C LYS A 154 -15.44 5.83 -0.39
N LEU A 155 -14.52 6.63 -0.90
CA LEU A 155 -13.85 6.41 -2.18
C LEU A 155 -12.51 5.72 -1.97
N TYR A 156 -12.35 4.56 -2.61
CA TYR A 156 -11.16 3.74 -2.59
C TYR A 156 -10.59 3.57 -4.01
N LEU A 157 -9.34 3.17 -4.07
CA LEU A 157 -8.71 2.67 -5.29
C LEU A 157 -8.45 1.16 -5.15
N PHE A 158 -8.41 0.46 -6.29
CA PHE A 158 -7.98 -0.92 -6.35
C PHE A 158 -7.23 -1.17 -7.66
N GLY A 159 -6.36 -2.15 -7.66
CA GLY A 159 -5.62 -2.59 -8.83
C GLY A 159 -5.58 -4.11 -8.92
N LYS A 160 -4.73 -4.63 -9.81
CA LYS A 160 -4.52 -6.07 -9.99
C LYS A 160 -4.07 -6.75 -8.69
N GLU A 161 -3.31 -6.06 -7.86
CA GLU A 161 -2.79 -6.55 -6.58
C GLU A 161 -3.64 -6.06 -5.39
N ASP A 162 -4.93 -5.88 -5.61
CA ASP A 162 -5.87 -5.29 -4.65
C ASP A 162 -5.43 -3.88 -4.23
N ALA A 163 -5.04 -3.67 -2.97
CA ALA A 163 -4.57 -2.37 -2.48
C ALA A 163 -3.04 -2.24 -2.58
N PHE A 164 -2.29 -3.20 -2.03
CA PHE A 164 -0.84 -3.15 -1.99
C PHE A 164 -0.22 -4.38 -2.62
N TRP A 165 0.63 -4.16 -3.63
CA TRP A 165 1.51 -5.20 -4.13
C TRP A 165 2.60 -5.46 -3.09
N LYS A 166 2.85 -6.73 -2.79
CA LYS A 166 3.86 -7.17 -1.84
C LYS A 166 5.02 -7.77 -2.59
N VAL A 167 6.17 -7.11 -2.56
CA VAL A 167 7.35 -7.50 -3.33
C VAL A 167 8.59 -7.44 -2.47
N LYS A 168 9.46 -8.46 -2.62
CA LYS A 168 10.79 -8.49 -2.04
C LYS A 168 11.81 -8.21 -3.11
N MET A 169 12.70 -7.25 -2.87
CA MET A 169 13.84 -6.99 -3.73
C MET A 169 15.03 -7.85 -3.31
N ASP A 170 15.53 -8.65 -4.25
CA ASP A 170 16.83 -9.30 -4.12
C ASP A 170 17.89 -8.36 -4.66
N TYR A 171 18.34 -7.45 -3.80
CA TYR A 171 19.20 -6.33 -4.14
C TYR A 171 20.60 -6.51 -3.57
N LYS A 172 21.54 -5.73 -4.11
CA LYS A 172 22.90 -5.64 -3.61
C LYS A 172 23.02 -4.48 -2.63
N PRO A 173 23.26 -4.72 -1.31
CA PRO A 173 23.25 -3.66 -0.30
C PRO A 173 24.45 -2.70 -0.39
N ASN A 174 25.46 -3.02 -1.18
CA ASN A 174 26.62 -2.15 -1.45
C ASN A 174 26.39 -1.20 -2.64
N GLU A 175 25.21 -1.20 -3.23
CA GLU A 175 24.81 -0.31 -4.32
C GLU A 175 23.55 0.46 -3.93
N ASN A 176 23.35 1.63 -4.55
CA ASN A 176 22.12 2.39 -4.38
C ASN A 176 20.93 1.66 -5.01
N VAL A 177 19.75 1.92 -4.47
CA VAL A 177 18.48 1.37 -4.94
C VAL A 177 17.61 2.49 -5.49
N LEU A 178 16.94 2.24 -6.59
CA LEU A 178 15.98 3.16 -7.20
C LEU A 178 14.60 2.50 -7.26
N ILE A 179 13.61 3.18 -6.72
CA ILE A 179 12.21 2.77 -6.78
C ILE A 179 11.44 3.85 -7.54
N ASN A 180 10.86 3.47 -8.68
CA ASN A 180 9.98 4.31 -9.48
C ASN A 180 8.55 3.79 -9.35
N TYR A 181 7.66 4.60 -8.80
CA TYR A 181 6.25 4.30 -8.68
C TYR A 181 5.44 5.29 -9.54
N ASN A 182 4.90 4.78 -10.65
CA ASN A 182 4.18 5.57 -11.65
C ASN A 182 2.76 5.02 -11.82
N PRO A 183 1.86 5.24 -10.85
CA PRO A 183 0.49 4.77 -10.95
C PRO A 183 -0.32 5.59 -11.95
N SER A 184 -1.33 4.98 -12.53
CA SER A 184 -2.38 5.65 -13.29
C SER A 184 -3.75 5.33 -12.69
N ILE A 185 -4.70 6.25 -12.84
CA ILE A 185 -6.07 6.08 -12.38
C ILE A 185 -7.02 6.32 -13.53
N ASP A 186 -7.94 5.39 -13.74
CA ASP A 186 -9.05 5.55 -14.69
C ASP A 186 -10.36 5.70 -13.91
N GLU A 187 -10.79 6.93 -13.69
CA GLU A 187 -12.02 7.24 -12.96
C GLU A 187 -13.27 7.13 -13.83
N SER A 188 -13.13 6.87 -15.13
CA SER A 188 -14.28 6.61 -16.03
C SER A 188 -14.94 5.26 -15.73
N LYS A 189 -14.25 4.36 -15.05
CA LYS A 189 -14.73 3.02 -14.70
C LYS A 189 -14.79 2.86 -13.19
N LYS A 190 -15.93 3.18 -12.59
CA LYS A 190 -16.18 3.04 -11.15
C LYS A 190 -16.90 1.74 -10.84
N VAL A 191 -16.56 1.14 -9.70
CA VAL A 191 -17.30 0.03 -9.12
C VAL A 191 -18.00 0.52 -7.86
N LEU A 192 -19.24 0.11 -7.65
CA LEU A 192 -19.96 0.34 -6.40
C LEU A 192 -19.92 -0.95 -5.57
N MET A 193 -19.52 -0.84 -4.33
CA MET A 193 -19.55 -1.93 -3.35
C MET A 193 -20.60 -1.60 -2.31
N ILE A 194 -21.69 -2.37 -2.31
CA ILE A 194 -22.84 -2.13 -1.46
C ILE A 194 -22.84 -3.13 -0.33
N PHE A 195 -22.89 -2.63 0.90
CA PHE A 195 -22.95 -3.46 2.09
C PHE A 195 -24.32 -4.09 2.25
N PRO A 196 -24.40 -5.33 2.76
CA PRO A 196 -25.67 -6.00 2.97
C PRO A 196 -26.47 -5.35 4.10
N ASN A 197 -27.81 -5.40 3.98
CA ASN A 197 -28.73 -4.90 5.00
C ASN A 197 -28.71 -5.71 6.30
N LYS A 198 -28.33 -6.97 6.21
CA LYS A 198 -28.33 -7.91 7.33
C LYS A 198 -26.93 -8.41 7.61
N LYS A 199 -26.56 -8.39 8.89
CA LYS A 199 -25.31 -9.01 9.36
C LYS A 199 -25.55 -10.52 9.55
N GLY A 200 -24.58 -11.35 9.16
CA GLY A 200 -24.61 -12.78 9.34
C GLY A 200 -23.47 -13.47 8.59
N LYS A 201 -23.30 -14.76 8.83
CA LYS A 201 -22.24 -15.58 8.19
C LYS A 201 -22.36 -15.63 6.67
N ASP A 202 -23.58 -15.46 6.14
CA ASP A 202 -23.87 -15.56 4.71
C ASP A 202 -24.09 -14.21 4.06
N ALA A 203 -23.81 -13.12 4.80
CA ALA A 203 -23.90 -11.76 4.26
C ALA A 203 -22.85 -11.54 3.21
N MET A 204 -23.26 -11.10 2.02
CA MET A 204 -22.39 -10.82 0.89
C MET A 204 -22.53 -9.36 0.48
N TYR A 205 -21.43 -8.79 -0.01
CA TYR A 205 -21.43 -7.49 -0.65
C TYR A 205 -21.98 -7.61 -2.06
N SER A 206 -22.62 -6.56 -2.56
CA SER A 206 -23.03 -6.45 -3.96
C SER A 206 -22.10 -5.51 -4.68
N PHE A 207 -21.44 -6.00 -5.74
CA PHE A 207 -20.55 -5.19 -6.58
C PHE A 207 -21.27 -4.85 -7.89
N VAL A 208 -21.43 -3.56 -8.15
CA VAL A 208 -22.00 -3.04 -9.40
C VAL A 208 -20.85 -2.57 -10.28
N TYR A 209 -20.64 -3.26 -11.39
CA TYR A 209 -19.55 -3.01 -12.34
C TYR A 209 -19.93 -2.00 -13.42
N PRO A 210 -18.95 -1.39 -14.11
CA PRO A 210 -19.22 -0.39 -15.15
C PRO A 210 -20.11 -0.86 -16.31
N ASP A 211 -20.12 -2.16 -16.60
CA ASP A 211 -20.99 -2.76 -17.62
C ASP A 211 -22.45 -2.97 -17.15
N GLY A 212 -22.77 -2.57 -15.91
CA GLY A 212 -24.07 -2.74 -15.30
C GLY A 212 -24.27 -4.08 -14.61
N SER A 213 -23.33 -5.01 -14.68
CA SER A 213 -23.43 -6.31 -13.99
C SER A 213 -23.37 -6.11 -12.48
N VAL A 214 -24.15 -6.94 -11.76
CA VAL A 214 -24.18 -6.97 -10.30
C VAL A 214 -23.77 -8.36 -9.82
N ILE A 215 -22.73 -8.42 -9.02
CA ILE A 215 -22.16 -9.68 -8.54
C ILE A 215 -22.07 -9.64 -7.03
N SER A 216 -22.63 -10.69 -6.39
CA SER A 216 -22.51 -10.87 -4.95
C SER A 216 -21.20 -11.59 -4.62
N SER A 217 -20.48 -11.11 -3.61
CA SER A 217 -19.22 -11.68 -3.19
C SER A 217 -18.94 -11.41 -1.72
N LYS A 218 -18.18 -12.27 -1.08
CA LYS A 218 -17.60 -12.04 0.25
C LYS A 218 -16.27 -11.29 0.19
N ASN A 219 -15.72 -11.08 -0.99
CA ASN A 219 -14.49 -10.32 -1.17
C ASN A 219 -14.68 -8.87 -0.75
N THR A 220 -13.62 -8.25 -0.27
CA THR A 220 -13.62 -6.85 0.19
C THR A 220 -13.10 -5.89 -0.87
N THR A 221 -12.70 -6.41 -2.02
CA THR A 221 -12.17 -5.64 -3.15
C THR A 221 -12.84 -6.12 -4.43
N PRO A 222 -13.13 -5.21 -5.40
CA PRO A 222 -13.68 -5.62 -6.68
C PRO A 222 -12.75 -6.53 -7.47
N ASP A 223 -13.32 -7.29 -8.42
CA ASP A 223 -12.58 -8.11 -9.35
C ASP A 223 -11.98 -7.22 -10.44
N PHE A 224 -10.66 -7.08 -10.44
CA PHE A 224 -9.92 -6.26 -11.40
C PHE A 224 -10.16 -6.69 -12.86
N SER A 225 -10.24 -7.99 -13.11
CA SER A 225 -10.45 -8.51 -14.48
C SER A 225 -11.78 -8.08 -15.08
N LYS A 226 -12.82 -7.85 -14.26
CA LYS A 226 -14.13 -7.40 -14.70
C LYS A 226 -14.17 -5.92 -15.10
N VAL A 227 -13.18 -5.16 -14.72
CA VAL A 227 -13.05 -3.74 -15.06
C VAL A 227 -12.02 -3.58 -16.18
N ASN A 228 -10.85 -4.20 -16.04
CA ASN A 228 -9.73 -4.06 -16.97
C ASN A 228 -9.98 -4.79 -18.30
N GLY A 229 -10.67 -5.92 -18.29
CA GLY A 229 -10.98 -6.72 -19.48
C GLY A 229 -12.22 -6.28 -20.25
N SER A 230 -13.04 -5.36 -19.73
CA SER A 230 -14.35 -4.99 -20.29
C SER A 230 -14.29 -4.05 -21.50
N GLY A 231 -13.11 -3.77 -22.06
CA GLY A 231 -12.92 -2.92 -23.23
C GLY A 231 -12.40 -3.65 -24.47
N GLY A 232 -12.29 -4.96 -24.41
CA GLY A 232 -11.71 -5.76 -25.48
C GLY A 232 -12.76 -6.51 -26.31
N LYS A 233 -13.36 -5.85 -27.27
CA LYS A 233 -13.77 -6.39 -28.57
C LYS A 233 -13.73 -5.28 -29.59
#